data_b95eb44c9892c0ecb2573ca51acf915b
#
_entry.id   b95eb44c9892c0ecb2573ca51acf915b
#
_cell.length_a   1.000
_cell.length_b   1.000
_cell.length_c   1.000
_cell.angle_alpha   90.00
_cell.angle_beta   90.00
_cell.angle_gamma   90.00
#
_symmetry.space_group_name_H-M   'P 1'
#
loop_
_entity.id
_entity.type
_entity.pdbx_description
1 polymer ?
#
loop_
_entity_poly.entity_id
_entity_poly.type
_entity_poly.pdbx_seq_one_letter_code
_entity_poly.pdbx_strand_id
1 'polypeptide(L)'
;KENYFKKIFTTHPLFTQDRPVLEPQMKDYGMMEGAACRILVFDFKSRHLQSLDLKDLQLFRYAANNILCELSQPLFRAIDASDIFSHGVLICKCPDQEDPQLLPYLEQSVKKVKELLGLDMCFGCSAVFPLSLHGLNKEYQRALASYVLCNIRGVDYVMSQAANQVISQATAQAKEPVTQNLYG
;
A
#
# COMPACT_ATOMS: atom_id res chain seq x y z
N LYS A 1 11.82 -8.13 -23.52
CA LYS A 1 10.84 -8.45 -22.47
C LYS A 1 11.50 -9.03 -21.21
N GLU A 2 12.47 -9.92 -21.35
CA GLU A 2 13.22 -10.51 -20.23
C GLU A 2 13.99 -9.48 -19.38
N ASN A 3 14.47 -8.44 -20.00
CA ASN A 3 15.25 -7.37 -19.34
C ASN A 3 14.44 -6.47 -18.41
N TYR A 4 13.12 -6.37 -18.61
CA TYR A 4 12.25 -5.52 -17.82
C TYR A 4 12.06 -6.07 -16.39
N PHE A 5 11.63 -7.32 -16.27
CA PHE A 5 11.45 -7.97 -14.97
C PHE A 5 12.78 -8.06 -14.21
N LYS A 6 13.88 -8.40 -14.91
CA LYS A 6 15.20 -8.42 -14.32
C LYS A 6 15.56 -7.08 -13.68
N LYS A 7 15.24 -5.97 -14.36
CA LYS A 7 15.51 -4.62 -13.87
C LYS A 7 14.65 -4.26 -12.66
N ILE A 8 13.35 -4.56 -12.68
CA ILE A 8 12.45 -4.33 -11.52
C ILE A 8 12.99 -5.07 -10.29
N PHE A 9 13.23 -6.37 -10.41
CA PHE A 9 13.62 -7.19 -9.28
C PHE A 9 15.02 -6.94 -8.74
N THR A 10 15.93 -6.35 -9.53
CA THR A 10 17.28 -6.05 -9.06
C THR A 10 17.44 -4.67 -8.47
N THR A 11 16.56 -3.72 -8.80
CA THR A 11 16.73 -2.32 -8.43
C THR A 11 15.68 -1.80 -7.45
N HIS A 12 14.55 -2.49 -7.28
CA HIS A 12 13.49 -2.06 -6.39
C HIS A 12 13.52 -2.80 -5.06
N PRO A 13 13.56 -2.09 -3.91
CA PRO A 13 13.68 -2.71 -2.58
C PRO A 13 12.53 -3.65 -2.22
N LEU A 14 11.34 -3.50 -2.81
CA LEU A 14 10.20 -4.38 -2.60
C LEU A 14 10.42 -5.83 -3.07
N PHE A 15 11.37 -6.07 -3.98
CA PHE A 15 11.51 -7.36 -4.65
C PHE A 15 12.82 -8.08 -4.37
N THR A 16 13.61 -7.64 -3.41
CA THR A 16 14.97 -8.15 -3.21
C THR A 16 15.00 -9.61 -2.70
N GLN A 17 13.94 -10.10 -2.06
CA GLN A 17 13.95 -11.42 -1.42
C GLN A 17 13.18 -12.51 -2.19
N ASP A 18 12.09 -12.20 -2.90
CA ASP A 18 11.16 -13.22 -3.44
C ASP A 18 11.08 -13.27 -4.97
N ARG A 19 12.07 -12.74 -5.65
CA ARG A 19 12.13 -12.68 -7.12
C ARG A 19 11.77 -13.97 -7.86
N PRO A 20 12.28 -15.16 -7.47
CA PRO A 20 12.01 -16.39 -8.23
C PRO A 20 10.52 -16.77 -8.25
N VAL A 21 9.76 -16.34 -7.24
CA VAL A 21 8.33 -16.65 -7.09
C VAL A 21 7.47 -15.58 -7.76
N LEU A 22 7.83 -14.31 -7.62
CA LEU A 22 7.01 -13.18 -8.07
C LEU A 22 7.04 -12.99 -9.60
N GLU A 23 8.17 -13.21 -10.25
CA GLU A 23 8.30 -13.00 -11.69
C GLU A 23 7.37 -13.88 -12.54
N PRO A 24 7.27 -15.21 -12.32
CA PRO A 24 6.29 -16.03 -13.01
C PRO A 24 4.86 -15.57 -12.76
N GLN A 25 4.52 -15.25 -11.52
CA GLN A 25 3.19 -14.82 -11.11
C GLN A 25 2.80 -13.48 -11.77
N MET A 26 3.72 -12.51 -11.87
CA MET A 26 3.49 -11.26 -12.60
C MET A 26 3.21 -11.52 -14.08
N LYS A 27 3.94 -12.45 -14.72
CA LYS A 27 3.72 -12.84 -16.13
C LYS A 27 2.35 -13.48 -16.31
N ASP A 28 1.98 -14.41 -15.45
CA ASP A 28 0.70 -15.13 -15.51
C ASP A 28 -0.49 -14.17 -15.31
N TYR A 29 -0.32 -13.14 -14.48
CA TYR A 29 -1.33 -12.12 -14.26
C TYR A 29 -1.34 -11.02 -15.33
N GLY A 30 -0.41 -11.10 -16.30
CA GLY A 30 -0.29 -10.09 -17.36
C GLY A 30 0.13 -8.72 -16.83
N MET A 31 0.89 -8.67 -15.74
CA MET A 31 1.49 -7.47 -15.20
C MET A 31 2.77 -7.15 -15.96
N MET A 32 2.62 -6.73 -17.20
CA MET A 32 3.71 -6.32 -18.07
C MET A 32 3.91 -4.82 -18.01
N GLU A 33 5.02 -4.32 -18.56
CA GLU A 33 5.26 -2.89 -18.71
C GLU A 33 4.07 -2.20 -19.38
N GLY A 34 3.59 -1.12 -18.76
CA GLY A 34 2.42 -0.38 -19.20
C GLY A 34 1.07 -0.90 -18.68
N ALA A 35 1.02 -2.10 -18.05
CA ALA A 35 -0.23 -2.58 -17.45
C ALA A 35 -0.73 -1.63 -16.35
N ALA A 36 -2.02 -1.39 -16.30
CA ALA A 36 -2.64 -0.59 -15.24
C ALA A 36 -2.55 -1.33 -13.90
N CYS A 37 -1.88 -0.74 -12.93
CA CYS A 37 -1.65 -1.32 -11.61
C CYS A 37 -1.92 -0.30 -10.50
N ARG A 38 -2.13 -0.81 -9.29
CA ARG A 38 -2.24 -0.05 -8.05
C ARG A 38 -1.43 -0.73 -6.95
N ILE A 39 -0.90 0.05 -6.03
CA ILE A 39 -0.20 -0.44 -4.84
C ILE A 39 -1.08 -0.19 -3.61
N LEU A 40 -1.22 -1.22 -2.78
CA LEU A 40 -1.79 -1.15 -1.45
C LEU A 40 -0.68 -1.42 -0.44
N VAL A 41 -0.46 -0.48 0.47
CA VAL A 41 0.40 -0.65 1.64
C VAL A 41 -0.49 -0.81 2.86
N PHE A 42 -0.25 -1.81 3.68
CA PHE A 42 -1.08 -2.08 4.85
C PHE A 42 -0.27 -2.59 6.04
N ASP A 43 -0.78 -2.35 7.23
CA ASP A 43 -0.31 -2.93 8.48
C ASP A 43 -1.38 -2.72 9.56
N PHE A 44 -1.13 -3.24 10.76
CA PHE A 44 -1.98 -2.96 11.91
C PHE A 44 -1.85 -1.51 12.38
N LYS A 45 -2.92 -0.98 12.99
CA LYS A 45 -2.89 0.36 13.58
C LYS A 45 -1.86 0.45 14.70
N SER A 46 -1.25 1.60 14.86
CA SER A 46 -0.11 1.85 15.75
C SER A 46 -0.30 1.33 17.18
N ARG A 47 -1.53 1.39 17.71
CA ARG A 47 -1.86 0.86 19.04
C ARG A 47 -1.57 -0.64 19.19
N HIS A 48 -1.74 -1.43 18.12
CA HIS A 48 -1.44 -2.86 18.12
C HIS A 48 0.05 -3.13 17.92
N LEU A 49 0.69 -2.34 17.04
CA LEU A 49 2.13 -2.44 16.79
C LEU A 49 2.97 -2.20 18.07
N GLN A 50 2.48 -1.36 18.98
CA GLN A 50 3.15 -1.05 20.24
C GLN A 50 2.88 -2.08 21.35
N SER A 51 1.82 -2.87 21.25
CA SER A 51 1.38 -3.81 22.28
C SER A 51 1.82 -5.25 22.04
N LEU A 52 2.21 -5.61 20.81
CA LEU A 52 2.63 -6.95 20.43
C LEU A 52 4.16 -7.08 20.47
N ASP A 53 4.66 -8.25 20.85
CA ASP A 53 6.08 -8.54 20.63
C ASP A 53 6.37 -8.81 19.14
N LEU A 54 7.64 -8.78 18.78
CA LEU A 54 8.06 -8.90 17.38
C LEU A 54 7.63 -10.22 16.74
N LYS A 55 7.68 -11.31 17.49
CA LYS A 55 7.34 -12.65 17.00
C LYS A 55 5.84 -12.78 16.72
N ASP A 56 5.02 -12.33 17.64
CA ASP A 56 3.57 -12.31 17.47
C ASP A 56 3.17 -11.38 16.34
N LEU A 57 3.80 -10.22 16.23
CA LEU A 57 3.55 -9.25 15.15
C LEU A 57 3.83 -9.88 13.77
N GLN A 58 4.94 -10.59 13.61
CA GLN A 58 5.27 -11.28 12.35
C GLN A 58 4.24 -12.37 12.01
N LEU A 59 3.80 -13.16 13.01
CA LEU A 59 2.78 -14.17 12.82
C LEU A 59 1.44 -13.54 12.39
N PHE A 60 1.03 -12.48 13.04
CA PHE A 60 -0.21 -11.78 12.70
C PHE A 60 -0.13 -11.11 11.31
N ARG A 61 1.02 -10.53 10.93
CA ARG A 61 1.24 -9.98 9.59
C ARG A 61 1.11 -11.06 8.52
N TYR A 62 1.73 -12.22 8.75
CA TYR A 62 1.61 -13.36 7.84
C TYR A 62 0.15 -13.82 7.70
N ALA A 63 -0.59 -13.96 8.81
CA ALA A 63 -1.99 -14.35 8.79
C ALA A 63 -2.87 -13.31 8.09
N ALA A 64 -2.67 -12.02 8.37
CA ALA A 64 -3.39 -10.93 7.70
C ALA A 64 -3.13 -10.95 6.19
N ASN A 65 -1.88 -11.11 5.78
CA ASN A 65 -1.51 -11.16 4.38
C ASN A 65 -2.20 -12.31 3.62
N ASN A 66 -2.27 -13.50 4.21
CA ASN A 66 -3.00 -14.63 3.63
C ASN A 66 -4.49 -14.30 3.46
N ILE A 67 -5.13 -13.72 4.48
CA ILE A 67 -6.54 -13.29 4.42
C ILE A 67 -6.74 -12.30 3.27
N LEU A 68 -5.87 -11.31 3.14
CA LEU A 68 -5.96 -10.29 2.09
C LEU A 68 -5.77 -10.87 0.69
N CYS A 69 -4.81 -11.76 0.52
CA CYS A 69 -4.58 -12.45 -0.75
C CYS A 69 -5.79 -13.31 -1.15
N GLU A 70 -6.38 -14.05 -0.23
CA GLU A 70 -7.59 -14.84 -0.50
C GLU A 70 -8.78 -13.96 -0.89
N LEU A 71 -9.01 -12.86 -0.19
CA LEU A 71 -10.09 -11.91 -0.50
C LEU A 71 -9.88 -11.19 -1.84
N SER A 72 -8.64 -11.00 -2.27
CA SER A 72 -8.35 -10.32 -3.54
C SER A 72 -8.63 -11.18 -4.77
N GLN A 73 -8.44 -12.50 -4.69
CA GLN A 73 -8.50 -13.42 -5.83
C GLN A 73 -9.78 -13.32 -6.69
N PRO A 74 -10.99 -13.24 -6.12
CA PRO A 74 -12.20 -13.12 -6.93
C PRO A 74 -12.42 -11.72 -7.51
N LEU A 75 -11.70 -10.71 -7.04
CA LEU A 75 -11.94 -9.30 -7.35
C LEU A 75 -10.92 -8.76 -8.35
N PHE A 76 -9.65 -8.99 -8.10
CA PHE A 76 -8.54 -8.55 -8.94
C PHE A 76 -7.31 -9.43 -8.70
N ARG A 77 -6.40 -9.41 -9.69
CA ARG A 77 -5.14 -10.14 -9.57
C ARG A 77 -4.16 -9.31 -8.75
N ALA A 78 -3.78 -9.82 -7.58
CA ALA A 78 -2.83 -9.17 -6.70
C ALA A 78 -1.58 -10.02 -6.53
N ILE A 79 -0.44 -9.35 -6.42
CA ILE A 79 0.85 -9.95 -6.08
C ILE A 79 1.24 -9.45 -4.71
N ASP A 80 1.59 -10.39 -3.86
CA ASP A 80 2.16 -10.11 -2.55
C ASP A 80 3.65 -9.77 -2.67
N ALA A 81 3.98 -8.53 -2.33
CA ALA A 81 5.34 -8.03 -2.23
C ALA A 81 5.67 -7.60 -0.78
N SER A 82 5.00 -8.22 0.18
CA SER A 82 5.09 -7.86 1.60
C SER A 82 6.42 -8.23 2.21
N ASP A 83 6.87 -7.40 3.15
CA ASP A 83 7.94 -7.72 4.08
C ASP A 83 7.33 -7.88 5.48
N ILE A 84 7.37 -9.10 6.00
CA ILE A 84 6.82 -9.43 7.34
C ILE A 84 7.50 -8.67 8.49
N PHE A 85 8.69 -8.10 8.25
CA PHE A 85 9.40 -7.30 9.25
C PHE A 85 8.94 -5.83 9.30
N SER A 86 8.26 -5.34 8.26
CA SER A 86 7.86 -3.94 8.17
C SER A 86 6.35 -3.75 7.98
N HIS A 87 5.85 -3.95 6.79
CA HIS A 87 4.44 -3.79 6.43
C HIS A 87 4.10 -4.66 5.22
N GLY A 88 2.81 -4.86 4.98
CA GLY A 88 2.33 -5.59 3.83
C GLY A 88 2.25 -4.69 2.59
N VAL A 89 2.50 -5.26 1.43
CA VAL A 89 2.38 -4.60 0.13
C VAL A 89 1.72 -5.54 -0.87
N LEU A 90 0.60 -5.11 -1.44
CA LEU A 90 -0.03 -5.77 -2.58
C LEU A 90 0.10 -4.90 -3.83
N ILE A 91 0.51 -5.52 -4.93
CA ILE A 91 0.46 -4.90 -6.26
C ILE A 91 -0.71 -5.52 -7.01
N CYS A 92 -1.73 -4.70 -7.24
CA CYS A 92 -2.98 -5.13 -7.84
C CYS A 92 -3.01 -4.73 -9.32
N LYS A 93 -3.37 -5.66 -10.21
CA LYS A 93 -3.69 -5.35 -11.60
C LYS A 93 -5.10 -4.78 -11.65
N CYS A 94 -5.25 -3.58 -12.18
CA CYS A 94 -6.53 -2.93 -12.37
C CYS A 94 -7.01 -3.14 -13.81
N PRO A 95 -8.32 -3.44 -14.02
CA PRO A 95 -8.88 -3.53 -15.37
C PRO A 95 -8.92 -2.17 -16.06
N ASP A 96 -9.21 -1.10 -15.30
CA ASP A 96 -9.39 0.28 -15.77
C ASP A 96 -8.88 1.30 -14.74
N GLN A 97 -8.98 2.60 -15.09
CA GLN A 97 -8.59 3.71 -14.18
C GLN A 97 -9.48 3.81 -12.93
N GLU A 98 -10.73 3.38 -13.04
CA GLU A 98 -11.66 3.29 -11.92
C GLU A 98 -11.88 1.83 -11.53
N ASP A 99 -11.59 1.49 -10.28
CA ASP A 99 -11.80 0.16 -9.73
C ASP A 99 -12.94 0.21 -8.70
N PRO A 100 -14.18 -0.09 -9.11
CA PRO A 100 -15.35 -0.05 -8.22
C PRO A 100 -15.28 -1.10 -7.12
N GLN A 101 -14.41 -2.10 -7.24
CA GLN A 101 -14.30 -3.18 -6.26
C GLN A 101 -13.29 -2.87 -5.16
N LEU A 102 -12.47 -1.82 -5.32
CA LEU A 102 -11.44 -1.48 -4.33
C LEU A 102 -12.03 -1.16 -2.96
N LEU A 103 -13.00 -0.25 -2.87
CA LEU A 103 -13.58 0.14 -1.59
C LEU A 103 -14.26 -1.02 -0.86
N PRO A 104 -15.15 -1.81 -1.51
CA PRO A 104 -15.69 -3.03 -0.90
C PRO A 104 -14.62 -4.01 -0.42
N TYR A 105 -13.53 -4.18 -1.18
CA TYR A 105 -12.41 -5.02 -0.78
C TYR A 105 -11.72 -4.51 0.48
N LEU A 106 -11.40 -3.20 0.56
CA LEU A 106 -10.76 -2.61 1.73
C LEU A 106 -11.62 -2.75 2.98
N GLU A 107 -12.92 -2.44 2.88
CA GLU A 107 -13.88 -2.57 3.98
C GLU A 107 -14.02 -4.02 4.45
N GLN A 108 -14.17 -4.96 3.51
CA GLN A 108 -14.24 -6.38 3.82
C GLN A 108 -12.94 -6.89 4.47
N SER A 109 -11.79 -6.42 4.00
CA SER A 109 -10.48 -6.79 4.53
C SER A 109 -10.31 -6.34 5.97
N VAL A 110 -10.60 -5.07 6.26
CA VAL A 110 -10.54 -4.53 7.64
C VAL A 110 -11.45 -5.32 8.57
N LYS A 111 -12.69 -5.54 8.14
CA LYS A 111 -13.68 -6.31 8.91
C LYS A 111 -13.20 -7.75 9.17
N LYS A 112 -12.70 -8.44 8.13
CA LYS A 112 -12.30 -9.86 8.22
C LYS A 112 -11.06 -10.04 9.09
N VAL A 113 -10.07 -9.17 8.97
CA VAL A 113 -8.89 -9.19 9.84
C VAL A 113 -9.29 -8.93 11.29
N LYS A 114 -10.19 -7.98 11.55
CA LYS A 114 -10.72 -7.70 12.89
C LYS A 114 -11.47 -8.91 13.47
N GLU A 115 -12.32 -9.57 12.66
CA GLU A 115 -13.07 -10.76 13.09
C GLU A 115 -12.16 -11.93 13.43
N LEU A 116 -11.13 -12.21 12.61
CA LEU A 116 -10.30 -13.40 12.76
C LEU A 116 -9.09 -13.22 13.69
N LEU A 117 -8.49 -12.03 13.69
CA LEU A 117 -7.26 -11.76 14.44
C LEU A 117 -7.46 -10.83 15.64
N GLY A 118 -8.63 -10.19 15.77
CA GLY A 118 -8.91 -9.21 16.82
C GLY A 118 -8.17 -7.87 16.65
N LEU A 119 -7.48 -7.67 15.53
CA LEU A 119 -6.60 -6.53 15.30
C LEU A 119 -7.20 -5.56 14.27
N ASP A 120 -7.03 -4.27 14.52
CA ASP A 120 -7.40 -3.23 13.57
C ASP A 120 -6.25 -2.96 12.61
N MET A 121 -6.56 -2.92 11.34
CA MET A 121 -5.60 -2.59 10.29
C MET A 121 -6.01 -1.35 9.50
N CYS A 122 -5.09 -0.82 8.72
CA CYS A 122 -5.37 0.26 7.79
C CYS A 122 -4.55 0.15 6.51
N PHE A 123 -5.04 0.83 5.46
CA PHE A 123 -4.46 0.81 4.12
C PHE A 123 -4.07 2.20 3.64
N GLY A 124 -2.90 2.28 3.00
CA GLY A 124 -2.55 3.36 2.11
C GLY A 124 -2.63 2.89 0.66
N CYS A 125 -3.36 3.61 -0.18
CA CYS A 125 -3.64 3.20 -1.54
C CYS A 125 -3.05 4.19 -2.55
N SER A 126 -2.27 3.71 -3.54
CA SER A 126 -1.82 4.56 -4.63
C SER A 126 -2.96 4.90 -5.61
N ALA A 127 -2.73 5.85 -6.49
CA ALA A 127 -3.51 5.98 -7.72
C ALA A 127 -3.23 4.77 -8.64
N VAL A 128 -4.09 4.58 -9.64
CA VAL A 128 -3.79 3.66 -10.75
C VAL A 128 -2.69 4.26 -11.60
N PHE A 129 -1.70 3.46 -11.99
CA PHE A 129 -0.55 3.90 -12.77
C PHE A 129 -0.14 2.82 -13.79
N PRO A 130 0.49 3.22 -14.91
CA PRO A 130 1.09 2.27 -15.83
C PRO A 130 2.34 1.65 -15.19
N LEU A 131 2.38 0.32 -15.12
CA LEU A 131 3.48 -0.41 -14.51
C LEU A 131 4.81 -0.10 -15.19
N SER A 132 5.71 0.50 -14.46
CA SER A 132 7.09 0.82 -14.84
C SER A 132 7.95 0.88 -13.59
N LEU A 133 9.27 0.79 -13.72
CA LEU A 133 10.17 0.90 -12.57
C LEU A 133 10.00 2.25 -11.85
N HIS A 134 9.94 3.34 -12.62
CA HIS A 134 9.73 4.69 -12.07
C HIS A 134 8.35 4.83 -11.43
N GLY A 135 7.29 4.38 -12.11
CA GLY A 135 5.92 4.40 -11.61
C GLY A 135 5.75 3.60 -10.33
N LEU A 136 6.33 2.39 -10.29
CA LEU A 136 6.29 1.52 -9.12
C LEU A 136 6.91 2.21 -7.89
N ASN A 137 8.11 2.79 -8.05
CA ASN A 137 8.81 3.49 -6.97
C ASN A 137 8.02 4.71 -6.47
N LYS A 138 7.56 5.55 -7.39
CA LYS A 138 6.78 6.75 -7.09
C LYS A 138 5.47 6.42 -6.38
N GLU A 139 4.71 5.47 -6.90
CA GLU A 139 3.40 5.12 -6.36
C GLU A 139 3.49 4.31 -5.06
N TYR A 140 4.56 3.54 -4.87
CA TYR A 140 4.85 2.93 -3.57
C TYR A 140 5.07 3.99 -2.49
N GLN A 141 5.90 5.00 -2.74
CA GLN A 141 6.12 6.08 -1.77
C GLN A 141 4.82 6.85 -1.45
N ARG A 142 3.96 7.04 -2.43
CA ARG A 142 2.64 7.66 -2.24
C ARG A 142 1.69 6.80 -1.40
N ALA A 143 1.64 5.50 -1.68
CA ALA A 143 0.85 4.56 -0.89
C ALA A 143 1.36 4.48 0.55
N LEU A 144 2.68 4.48 0.75
CA LEU A 144 3.29 4.49 2.08
C LEU A 144 2.96 5.77 2.85
N ALA A 145 3.05 6.93 2.22
CA ALA A 145 2.64 8.20 2.83
C ALA A 145 1.14 8.20 3.21
N SER A 146 0.29 7.63 2.36
CA SER A 146 -1.14 7.46 2.64
C SER A 146 -1.40 6.52 3.82
N TYR A 147 -0.65 5.44 3.94
CA TYR A 147 -0.69 4.54 5.09
C TYR A 147 -0.29 5.26 6.41
N VAL A 148 0.78 6.05 6.39
CA VAL A 148 1.19 6.85 7.56
C VAL A 148 0.08 7.82 7.96
N LEU A 149 -0.53 8.50 6.98
CA LEU A 149 -1.65 9.42 7.21
C LEU A 149 -2.88 8.69 7.78
N CYS A 150 -3.14 7.46 7.36
CA CYS A 150 -4.18 6.59 7.89
C CYS A 150 -4.04 6.39 9.40
N ASN A 151 -2.82 6.06 9.85
CA ASN A 151 -2.52 5.90 11.27
C ASN A 151 -2.70 7.20 12.07
N ILE A 152 -2.23 8.33 11.54
CA ILE A 152 -2.37 9.64 12.19
C ILE A 152 -3.84 10.02 12.35
N ARG A 153 -4.66 9.77 11.35
CA ARG A 153 -6.10 10.11 11.36
C ARG A 153 -6.99 9.07 12.03
N GLY A 154 -6.47 7.88 12.30
CA GLY A 154 -7.23 6.77 12.88
C GLY A 154 -8.28 6.16 11.95
N VAL A 155 -8.19 6.40 10.62
CA VAL A 155 -9.11 5.86 9.63
C VAL A 155 -8.64 4.49 9.12
N ASP A 156 -9.46 3.80 8.34
CA ASP A 156 -9.15 2.45 7.85
C ASP A 156 -8.43 2.46 6.50
N TYR A 157 -8.61 3.50 5.69
CA TYR A 157 -7.87 3.66 4.44
C TYR A 157 -7.73 5.13 4.01
N VAL A 158 -6.68 5.43 3.25
CA VAL A 158 -6.43 6.73 2.62
C VAL A 158 -5.96 6.51 1.19
N MET A 159 -6.60 7.20 0.25
CA MET A 159 -6.18 7.25 -1.15
C MET A 159 -5.09 8.31 -1.36
N SER A 160 -4.07 8.03 -2.16
CA SER A 160 -2.94 8.93 -2.38
C SER A 160 -3.33 10.31 -2.94
N GLN A 161 -4.41 10.40 -3.68
CA GLN A 161 -4.94 11.68 -4.15
C GLN A 161 -5.35 12.59 -2.99
N ALA A 162 -6.03 12.03 -1.97
CA ALA A 162 -6.39 12.75 -0.76
C ALA A 162 -5.16 13.13 0.09
N ALA A 163 -4.16 12.26 0.16
CA ALA A 163 -2.90 12.52 0.87
C ALA A 163 -2.14 13.71 0.26
N ASN A 164 -2.07 13.79 -1.07
CA ASN A 164 -1.43 14.92 -1.76
C ASN A 164 -2.11 16.27 -1.46
N GLN A 165 -3.43 16.30 -1.36
CA GLN A 165 -4.18 17.52 -1.01
C GLN A 165 -3.83 17.99 0.39
N VAL A 166 -3.75 17.07 1.36
CA VAL A 166 -3.42 17.40 2.76
C VAL A 166 -1.98 17.88 2.89
N ILE A 167 -1.03 17.23 2.22
CA ILE A 167 0.37 17.65 2.24
C ILE A 167 0.51 19.03 1.59
N SER A 168 -0.18 19.29 0.48
CA SER A 168 -0.16 20.60 -0.19
C SER A 168 -0.76 21.70 0.69
N GLN A 169 -1.85 21.42 1.40
CA GLN A 169 -2.48 22.38 2.32
C GLN A 169 -1.58 22.67 3.53
N ALA A 170 -0.98 21.65 4.14
CA ALA A 170 -0.06 21.81 5.26
C ALA A 170 1.19 22.62 4.86
N THR A 171 1.72 22.38 3.65
CA THR A 171 2.87 23.12 3.11
C THR A 171 2.52 24.56 2.79
N ALA A 172 1.31 24.84 2.31
CA ALA A 172 0.82 26.20 2.06
C ALA A 172 0.66 26.97 3.37
N GLN A 173 0.07 26.35 4.40
CA GLN A 173 -0.08 26.98 5.73
C GLN A 173 1.26 27.25 6.42
N ALA A 174 2.25 26.38 6.23
CA ALA A 174 3.59 26.57 6.79
C ALA A 174 4.39 27.68 6.08
N LYS A 175 3.96 28.12 4.89
CA LYS A 175 4.60 29.21 4.11
C LYS A 175 3.96 30.57 4.35
N GLU A 176 2.85 30.67 5.06
CA GLU A 176 2.34 32.00 5.46
C GLU A 176 3.31 32.61 6.48
N PRO A 177 3.94 33.75 6.17
CA PRO A 177 4.80 34.42 7.13
C PRO A 177 3.93 34.88 8.30
N VAL A 178 4.35 34.52 9.50
CA VAL A 178 3.83 35.11 10.74
C VAL A 178 4.22 36.58 10.71
N THR A 179 3.43 37.41 10.06
CA THR A 179 3.46 38.86 10.24
C THR A 179 2.87 39.15 11.60
N GLN A 180 3.66 38.89 12.66
CA GLN A 180 3.37 39.48 13.95
C GLN A 180 3.53 40.98 13.82
N ASN A 181 2.43 41.68 13.98
CA ASN A 181 2.38 43.11 14.29
C ASN A 181 3.20 43.36 15.57
N LEU A 182 4.45 43.76 15.37
CA LEU A 182 5.28 44.37 16.43
C LEU A 182 5.25 45.88 16.20
N TYR A 183 4.13 46.51 16.48
CA TYR A 183 4.05 47.96 16.80
C TYR A 183 2.62 48.21 17.40
N GLY A 184 2.62 48.24 18.70
CA GLY A 184 1.53 48.75 19.52
C GLY A 184 2.12 49.08 20.88
#